data_59b1e0fa83321c23ecb4d30a17c94cc4
#
_entry.id   59b1e0fa83321c23ecb4d30a17c94cc4
#
_cell.length_a   1.000
_cell.length_b   1.000
_cell.length_c   1.000
_cell.angle_alpha   90.00
_cell.angle_beta   90.00
_cell.angle_gamma   90.00
#
_symmetry.space_group_name_H-M   'P 1'
#
loop_
_entity.id
_entity.type
_entity.pdbx_description
1 polymer ?
#
loop_
_entity_poly.entity_id
_entity_poly.type
_entity_poly.pdbx_seq_one_letter_code
_entity_poly.pdbx_strand_id
1 'polypeptide(L)'
;MQPAVPRYTQSPFPKYRYVPKTLPHPEIHPEGHSYGKKSPPEEFIVPENWPQNETYLYGVDLFNHGYWWEAHEAWEKVWMTTPKLDCYGQFLQGLIQWSAALLKLYSGNQKGFEKLLEEGKKRLEFCLKETPHKHFMGLRLAEWMEGMNNFAQTVRQDEGKNEDPLSYTNFPVILLETH
;
A
#
# COMPACT_ATOMS: atom_id res chain seq x y z
N MET A 1 -0.36 -5.84 23.30
CA MET A 1 0.34 -6.68 22.30
C MET A 1 -0.42 -6.52 21.00
N GLN A 2 0.14 -5.87 20.00
CA GLN A 2 -0.51 -5.83 18.69
C GLN A 2 -0.65 -7.27 18.18
N PRO A 3 -1.78 -7.66 17.56
CA PRO A 3 -1.90 -8.96 16.95
C PRO A 3 -0.79 -9.13 15.90
N ALA A 4 -0.22 -10.32 15.81
CA ALA A 4 0.80 -10.62 14.82
C ALA A 4 0.23 -10.33 13.43
N VAL A 5 0.86 -9.42 12.70
CA VAL A 5 0.44 -9.06 11.33
C VAL A 5 0.68 -10.27 10.44
N PRO A 6 -0.35 -10.81 9.76
CA PRO A 6 -0.18 -11.99 8.92
C PRO A 6 0.74 -11.70 7.72
N ARG A 7 1.42 -12.74 7.27
CA ARG A 7 2.15 -12.76 6.01
C ARG A 7 1.36 -13.59 5.00
N TYR A 8 1.21 -13.05 3.80
CA TYR A 8 0.49 -13.70 2.69
C TYR A 8 1.42 -14.39 1.70
N THR A 9 2.72 -14.02 1.72
CA THR A 9 3.75 -14.60 0.86
C THR A 9 4.94 -15.09 1.68
N GLN A 10 5.78 -15.95 1.04
CA GLN A 10 7.07 -16.38 1.60
C GLN A 10 8.24 -15.51 1.10
N SER A 11 7.97 -14.52 0.26
CA SER A 11 8.99 -13.65 -0.31
C SER A 11 9.72 -12.87 0.79
N PRO A 12 11.05 -12.84 0.81
CA PRO A 12 11.80 -12.10 1.81
C PRO A 12 11.60 -10.60 1.66
N PHE A 13 11.63 -9.88 2.78
CA PHE A 13 11.64 -8.43 2.73
C PHE A 13 12.96 -7.88 2.16
N PRO A 14 12.94 -6.70 1.50
CA PRO A 14 14.13 -5.99 1.11
C PRO A 14 15.04 -5.69 2.30
N LYS A 15 16.33 -5.47 2.04
CA LYS A 15 17.34 -5.20 3.09
C LYS A 15 17.03 -3.94 3.91
N TYR A 16 16.31 -2.98 3.33
CA TYR A 16 15.90 -1.74 4.00
C TYR A 16 14.59 -1.24 3.41
N ARG A 17 13.85 -0.45 4.19
CA ARG A 17 12.67 0.31 3.76
C ARG A 17 13.17 1.58 3.08
N TYR A 18 12.91 1.74 1.80
CA TYR A 18 13.42 2.91 1.08
C TYR A 18 12.68 4.19 1.47
N VAL A 19 13.46 5.20 1.77
CA VAL A 19 13.00 6.58 1.97
C VAL A 19 13.77 7.49 1.03
N PRO A 20 13.08 8.23 0.14
CA PRO A 20 13.76 9.12 -0.82
C PRO A 20 14.73 10.08 -0.15
N LYS A 21 15.90 10.26 -0.75
CA LYS A 21 17.00 11.17 -0.30
C LYS A 21 17.73 10.73 0.97
N THR A 22 17.33 9.66 1.65
CA THR A 22 18.00 9.20 2.88
C THR A 22 18.75 7.89 2.70
N LEU A 23 18.33 7.07 1.74
CA LEU A 23 18.88 5.75 1.46
C LEU A 23 19.21 5.62 -0.03
N PRO A 24 20.08 4.68 -0.43
CA PRO A 24 20.35 4.39 -1.83
C PRO A 24 19.07 4.00 -2.56
N HIS A 25 18.84 4.60 -3.74
CA HIS A 25 17.67 4.26 -4.53
C HIS A 25 17.69 2.78 -4.92
N PRO A 26 16.61 2.00 -4.66
CA PRO A 26 16.62 0.56 -4.81
C PRO A 26 17.09 0.04 -6.16
N GLU A 27 16.70 0.69 -7.25
CA GLU A 27 16.92 0.20 -8.63
C GLU A 27 18.06 0.93 -9.37
N ILE A 28 18.33 2.20 -9.01
CA ILE A 28 19.26 3.04 -9.77
C ILE A 28 20.64 3.08 -9.13
N HIS A 29 20.70 3.06 -7.79
CA HIS A 29 21.97 3.15 -7.06
C HIS A 29 22.65 1.77 -6.99
N PRO A 30 23.98 1.67 -7.20
CA PRO A 30 24.71 0.39 -7.13
C PRO A 30 24.53 -0.39 -5.83
N GLU A 31 24.32 0.31 -4.71
CA GLU A 31 24.03 -0.30 -3.39
C GLU A 31 22.53 -0.54 -3.14
N GLY A 32 21.69 -0.23 -4.13
CA GLY A 32 20.24 -0.44 -4.05
C GLY A 32 19.89 -1.93 -3.95
N HIS A 33 18.92 -2.28 -3.11
CA HIS A 33 18.55 -3.69 -2.86
C HIS A 33 17.98 -4.41 -4.10
N SER A 34 17.55 -3.68 -5.13
CA SER A 34 17.03 -4.18 -6.40
C SER A 34 17.88 -3.80 -7.61
N TYR A 35 19.06 -3.21 -7.38
CA TYR A 35 19.96 -2.79 -8.47
C TYR A 35 20.34 -3.96 -9.38
N GLY A 36 20.18 -3.76 -10.68
CA GLY A 36 20.50 -4.78 -11.70
C GLY A 36 19.56 -5.98 -11.73
N LYS A 37 18.56 -6.06 -10.86
CA LYS A 37 17.56 -7.13 -10.89
C LYS A 37 16.51 -6.81 -11.94
N LYS A 38 16.24 -7.78 -12.84
CA LYS A 38 15.12 -7.72 -13.77
C LYS A 38 13.97 -8.55 -13.17
N SER A 39 12.83 -7.93 -12.94
CA SER A 39 11.61 -8.67 -12.65
C SER A 39 11.05 -9.24 -13.95
N PRO A 40 10.49 -10.46 -13.95
CA PRO A 40 9.71 -10.93 -15.10
C PRO A 40 8.53 -9.98 -15.34
N PRO A 41 8.01 -9.92 -16.58
CA PRO A 41 6.80 -9.16 -16.86
C PRO A 41 5.65 -9.70 -16.01
N GLU A 42 4.85 -8.78 -15.47
CA GLU A 42 3.65 -9.13 -14.72
C GLU A 42 2.55 -9.59 -15.67
N GLU A 43 1.82 -10.63 -15.30
CA GLU A 43 0.67 -11.13 -16.05
C GLU A 43 -0.62 -10.57 -15.46
N PHE A 44 -1.62 -10.34 -16.34
CA PHE A 44 -2.94 -9.94 -15.89
C PHE A 44 -3.64 -11.10 -15.18
N ILE A 45 -4.03 -10.88 -13.94
CA ILE A 45 -4.84 -11.81 -13.13
C ILE A 45 -6.15 -11.08 -12.78
N VAL A 46 -7.28 -11.69 -13.09
CA VAL A 46 -8.61 -11.11 -12.75
C VAL A 46 -8.74 -10.90 -11.24
N PRO A 47 -9.46 -9.86 -10.79
CA PRO A 47 -9.53 -9.52 -9.36
C PRO A 47 -10.11 -10.65 -8.49
N GLU A 48 -10.97 -11.50 -9.02
CA GLU A 48 -11.54 -12.66 -8.32
C GLU A 48 -10.48 -13.71 -7.97
N ASN A 49 -9.40 -13.77 -8.74
CA ASN A 49 -8.26 -14.68 -8.53
C ASN A 49 -7.13 -14.04 -7.72
N TRP A 50 -7.42 -12.99 -6.97
CA TRP A 50 -6.43 -12.29 -6.15
C TRP A 50 -5.60 -13.19 -5.21
N PRO A 51 -6.10 -14.32 -4.67
CA PRO A 51 -5.28 -15.21 -3.84
C PRO A 51 -4.11 -15.85 -4.60
N GLN A 52 -4.15 -15.84 -5.93
CA GLN A 52 -3.09 -16.35 -6.81
C GLN A 52 -2.16 -15.23 -7.31
N ASN A 53 -2.50 -13.97 -7.02
CA ASN A 53 -1.69 -12.82 -7.42
C ASN A 53 -0.60 -12.55 -6.37
N GLU A 54 0.52 -13.24 -6.50
CA GLU A 54 1.60 -13.16 -5.52
C GLU A 54 2.19 -11.76 -5.40
N THR A 55 2.26 -11.00 -6.50
CA THR A 55 2.74 -9.61 -6.49
C THR A 55 1.80 -8.69 -5.70
N TYR A 56 0.48 -8.86 -5.84
CA TYR A 56 -0.50 -8.15 -5.02
C TYR A 56 -0.34 -8.48 -3.53
N LEU A 57 -0.27 -9.78 -3.20
CA LEU A 57 -0.12 -10.26 -1.83
C LEU A 57 1.19 -9.77 -1.20
N TYR A 58 2.27 -9.78 -1.97
CA TYR A 58 3.56 -9.25 -1.51
C TYR A 58 3.49 -7.74 -1.24
N GLY A 59 2.78 -6.99 -2.08
CA GLY A 59 2.48 -5.58 -1.83
C GLY A 59 1.78 -5.36 -0.48
N VAL A 60 0.82 -6.23 -0.11
CA VAL A 60 0.15 -6.20 1.20
C VAL A 60 1.13 -6.47 2.34
N ASP A 61 1.99 -7.49 2.20
CA ASP A 61 3.03 -7.79 3.18
C ASP A 61 3.97 -6.59 3.39
N LEU A 62 4.43 -5.99 2.30
CA LEU A 62 5.30 -4.81 2.31
C LEU A 62 4.63 -3.62 3.01
N PHE A 63 3.39 -3.31 2.65
CA PHE A 63 2.62 -2.21 3.24
C PHE A 63 2.47 -2.37 4.75
N ASN A 64 2.05 -3.54 5.19
CA ASN A 64 1.81 -3.85 6.60
C ASN A 64 3.09 -3.77 7.45
N HIS A 65 4.27 -3.90 6.84
CA HIS A 65 5.57 -3.86 7.51
C HIS A 65 6.36 -2.57 7.23
N GLY A 66 5.71 -1.56 6.66
CA GLY A 66 6.29 -0.22 6.48
C GLY A 66 7.20 -0.05 5.27
N TYR A 67 7.26 -1.01 4.37
CA TYR A 67 7.97 -0.91 3.10
C TYR A 67 7.11 -0.21 2.05
N TRP A 68 6.74 1.06 2.32
CA TRP A 68 5.70 1.72 1.52
C TRP A 68 6.13 2.07 0.10
N TRP A 69 7.40 2.37 -0.14
CA TRP A 69 7.90 2.55 -1.50
C TRP A 69 7.84 1.23 -2.28
N GLU A 70 8.30 0.17 -1.66
CA GLU A 70 8.33 -1.16 -2.26
C GLU A 70 6.92 -1.73 -2.48
N ALA A 71 5.97 -1.44 -1.58
CA ALA A 71 4.56 -1.77 -1.75
C ALA A 71 3.95 -1.04 -2.95
N HIS A 72 4.23 0.27 -3.07
CA HIS A 72 3.85 1.09 -4.23
C HIS A 72 4.35 0.45 -5.53
N GLU A 73 5.64 0.11 -5.63
CA GLU A 73 6.25 -0.50 -6.81
C GLU A 73 5.63 -1.88 -7.14
N ALA A 74 5.36 -2.71 -6.11
CA ALA A 74 4.72 -4.01 -6.32
C ALA A 74 3.30 -3.86 -6.90
N TRP A 75 2.48 -2.99 -6.30
CA TRP A 75 1.12 -2.75 -6.80
C TRP A 75 1.08 -2.02 -8.13
N GLU A 76 2.06 -1.16 -8.43
CA GLU A 76 2.17 -0.50 -9.74
C GLU A 76 2.40 -1.51 -10.86
N LYS A 77 3.21 -2.55 -10.63
CA LYS A 77 3.39 -3.65 -11.61
C LYS A 77 2.06 -4.31 -11.93
N VAL A 78 1.27 -4.68 -10.93
CA VAL A 78 -0.07 -5.25 -11.12
C VAL A 78 -0.98 -4.25 -11.84
N TRP A 79 -0.99 -2.99 -11.38
CA TRP A 79 -1.81 -1.94 -11.98
C TRP A 79 -1.50 -1.71 -13.46
N MET A 80 -0.24 -1.83 -13.88
CA MET A 80 0.14 -1.66 -15.29
C MET A 80 -0.52 -2.69 -16.21
N THR A 81 -0.90 -3.85 -15.70
CA THR A 81 -1.60 -4.90 -16.48
C THR A 81 -3.11 -4.75 -16.50
N THR A 82 -3.70 -3.92 -15.61
CA THR A 82 -5.15 -3.83 -15.41
C THR A 82 -5.80 -2.75 -16.26
N PRO A 83 -7.12 -2.84 -16.55
CA PRO A 83 -7.91 -1.71 -17.04
C PRO A 83 -7.86 -0.55 -16.02
N LYS A 84 -7.60 0.68 -16.51
CA LYS A 84 -7.30 1.82 -15.63
C LYS A 84 -8.53 2.50 -15.04
N LEU A 85 -9.67 2.41 -15.73
CA LEU A 85 -10.87 3.18 -15.41
C LEU A 85 -11.93 2.37 -14.65
N ASP A 86 -11.76 1.06 -14.55
CA ASP A 86 -12.65 0.20 -13.79
C ASP A 86 -12.28 0.14 -12.29
N CYS A 87 -13.09 -0.57 -11.52
CA CYS A 87 -12.87 -0.74 -10.08
C CYS A 87 -11.49 -1.34 -9.77
N TYR A 88 -11.00 -2.27 -10.58
CA TYR A 88 -9.71 -2.90 -10.34
C TYR A 88 -8.54 -1.90 -10.45
N GLY A 89 -8.50 -1.15 -11.55
CA GLY A 89 -7.48 -0.12 -11.74
C GLY A 89 -7.55 0.99 -10.70
N GLN A 90 -8.77 1.43 -10.34
CA GLN A 90 -8.98 2.45 -9.30
C GLN A 90 -8.61 1.95 -7.90
N PHE A 91 -8.93 0.70 -7.57
CA PHE A 91 -8.55 0.09 -6.30
C PHE A 91 -7.03 0.05 -6.12
N LEU A 92 -6.31 -0.52 -7.08
CA LEU A 92 -4.85 -0.60 -7.02
C LEU A 92 -4.23 0.80 -6.94
N GLN A 93 -4.72 1.76 -7.73
CA GLN A 93 -4.19 3.11 -7.67
C GLN A 93 -4.50 3.81 -6.34
N GLY A 94 -5.62 3.50 -5.71
CA GLY A 94 -5.93 3.95 -4.34
C GLY A 94 -4.93 3.42 -3.32
N LEU A 95 -4.60 2.13 -3.37
CA LEU A 95 -3.58 1.51 -2.52
C LEU A 95 -2.19 2.13 -2.75
N ILE A 96 -1.80 2.33 -4.02
CA ILE A 96 -0.55 2.97 -4.43
C ILE A 96 -0.46 4.37 -3.83
N GLN A 97 -1.50 5.18 -3.95
CA GLN A 97 -1.52 6.55 -3.43
C GLN A 97 -1.47 6.58 -1.90
N TRP A 98 -2.15 5.68 -1.21
CA TRP A 98 -2.09 5.61 0.25
C TRP A 98 -0.74 5.11 0.77
N SER A 99 -0.11 4.19 0.04
CA SER A 99 1.27 3.79 0.33
C SER A 99 2.24 4.97 0.18
N ALA A 100 2.13 5.71 -0.91
CA ALA A 100 2.90 6.93 -1.12
C ALA A 100 2.59 8.03 -0.08
N ALA A 101 1.34 8.14 0.39
CA ALA A 101 0.97 9.06 1.47
C ALA A 101 1.74 8.75 2.76
N LEU A 102 1.75 7.47 3.18
CA LEU A 102 2.49 7.04 4.37
C LEU A 102 4.00 7.30 4.24
N LEU A 103 4.57 7.09 3.05
CA LEU A 103 5.97 7.43 2.78
C LEU A 103 6.22 8.94 2.90
N LYS A 104 5.29 9.78 2.45
CA LYS A 104 5.37 11.24 2.64
C LYS A 104 5.29 11.62 4.11
N LEU A 105 4.39 10.99 4.87
CA LEU A 105 4.29 11.21 6.31
C LEU A 105 5.60 10.84 7.01
N TYR A 106 6.13 9.65 6.73
CA TYR A 106 7.39 9.17 7.30
C TYR A 106 8.60 10.06 6.97
N SER A 107 8.57 10.71 5.81
CA SER A 107 9.61 11.68 5.40
C SER A 107 9.33 13.12 5.87
N GLY A 108 8.36 13.35 6.75
CA GLY A 108 8.02 14.67 7.30
C GLY A 108 7.28 15.60 6.34
N ASN A 109 6.73 15.09 5.24
CA ASN A 109 5.96 15.88 4.28
C ASN A 109 4.45 15.76 4.50
N GLN A 110 3.95 16.48 5.49
CA GLN A 110 2.53 16.48 5.86
C GLN A 110 1.60 16.90 4.70
N LYS A 111 1.98 17.92 3.92
CA LYS A 111 1.15 18.34 2.77
C LYS A 111 1.03 17.26 1.70
N GLY A 112 2.14 16.56 1.44
CA GLY A 112 2.15 15.42 0.51
C GLY A 112 1.30 14.26 1.01
N PHE A 113 1.35 13.96 2.30
CA PHE A 113 0.49 12.97 2.95
C PHE A 113 -1.00 13.29 2.74
N GLU A 114 -1.44 14.48 3.12
CA GLU A 114 -2.85 14.87 3.00
C GLU A 114 -3.36 14.83 1.56
N LYS A 115 -2.58 15.33 0.62
CA LYS A 115 -2.95 15.32 -0.80
C LYS A 115 -3.16 13.89 -1.33
N LEU A 116 -2.18 13.01 -1.11
CA LEU A 116 -2.24 11.64 -1.61
C LEU A 116 -3.29 10.81 -0.90
N LEU A 117 -3.51 11.05 0.40
CA LEU A 117 -4.57 10.42 1.16
C LEU A 117 -5.94 10.73 0.55
N GLU A 118 -6.22 12.00 0.24
CA GLU A 118 -7.49 12.43 -0.35
C GLU A 118 -7.67 11.90 -1.79
N GLU A 119 -6.62 11.90 -2.59
CA GLU A 119 -6.66 11.34 -3.95
C GLU A 119 -6.94 9.84 -3.93
N GLY A 120 -6.26 9.08 -3.07
CA GLY A 120 -6.48 7.65 -2.90
C GLY A 120 -7.89 7.34 -2.39
N LYS A 121 -8.39 8.15 -1.44
CA LYS A 121 -9.75 8.02 -0.92
C LYS A 121 -10.81 8.10 -2.02
N LYS A 122 -10.73 9.09 -2.91
CA LYS A 122 -11.68 9.25 -4.03
C LYS A 122 -11.73 8.02 -4.92
N ARG A 123 -10.57 7.39 -5.19
CA ARG A 123 -10.50 6.17 -6.00
C ARG A 123 -11.12 4.97 -5.31
N LEU A 124 -10.86 4.81 -4.03
CA LEU A 124 -11.44 3.72 -3.24
C LEU A 124 -12.95 3.91 -3.00
N GLU A 125 -13.41 5.15 -2.85
CA GLU A 125 -14.84 5.48 -2.80
C GLU A 125 -15.57 5.12 -4.11
N PHE A 126 -14.91 5.30 -5.25
CA PHE A 126 -15.44 4.82 -6.53
C PHE A 126 -15.64 3.30 -6.50
N CYS A 127 -14.62 2.55 -6.08
CA CYS A 127 -14.72 1.09 -5.97
C CYS A 127 -15.79 0.64 -4.98
N LEU A 128 -15.92 1.37 -3.86
CA LEU A 128 -16.91 1.05 -2.83
C LEU A 128 -18.36 1.18 -3.34
N LYS A 129 -18.60 2.08 -4.30
CA LYS A 129 -19.91 2.24 -4.94
C LYS A 129 -20.21 1.12 -5.94
N GLU A 130 -19.17 0.65 -6.62
CA GLU A 130 -19.30 -0.37 -7.66
C GLU A 130 -19.33 -1.81 -7.09
N THR A 131 -18.93 -2.03 -5.82
CA THR A 131 -18.86 -3.36 -5.21
C THR A 131 -20.02 -3.63 -4.28
N PRO A 132 -20.90 -4.62 -4.59
CA PRO A 132 -22.14 -4.86 -3.82
C PRO A 132 -21.92 -5.24 -2.36
N HIS A 133 -20.80 -5.89 -2.05
CA HIS A 133 -20.50 -6.42 -0.72
C HIS A 133 -19.48 -5.63 0.06
N LYS A 134 -19.05 -4.46 -0.44
CA LYS A 134 -18.02 -3.61 0.20
C LYS A 134 -16.67 -4.32 0.41
N HIS A 135 -16.47 -5.44 -0.27
CA HIS A 135 -15.24 -6.22 -0.29
C HIS A 135 -14.64 -6.18 -1.69
N PHE A 136 -13.34 -6.03 -1.78
CA PHE A 136 -12.61 -6.12 -3.04
C PHE A 136 -11.24 -6.77 -2.84
N MET A 137 -10.92 -7.77 -3.63
CA MET A 137 -9.64 -8.51 -3.56
C MET A 137 -9.27 -8.93 -2.12
N GLY A 138 -10.24 -9.50 -1.40
CA GLY A 138 -10.06 -9.95 -0.01
C GLY A 138 -10.08 -8.86 1.05
N LEU A 139 -10.08 -7.58 0.66
CA LEU A 139 -10.09 -6.46 1.60
C LEU A 139 -11.52 -6.02 1.92
N ARG A 140 -11.85 -5.88 3.21
CA ARG A 140 -13.06 -5.17 3.67
C ARG A 140 -12.87 -3.67 3.47
N LEU A 141 -13.13 -3.22 2.25
CA LEU A 141 -12.74 -1.89 1.79
C LEU A 141 -13.30 -0.75 2.66
N ALA A 142 -14.58 -0.81 3.04
CA ALA A 142 -15.21 0.23 3.85
C ALA A 142 -14.55 0.36 5.25
N GLU A 143 -14.34 -0.78 5.92
CA GLU A 143 -13.75 -0.82 7.26
C GLU A 143 -12.30 -0.35 7.24
N TRP A 144 -11.54 -0.78 6.23
CA TRP A 144 -10.15 -0.36 6.11
C TRP A 144 -10.02 1.13 5.81
N MET A 145 -10.87 1.68 4.95
CA MET A 145 -10.93 3.13 4.67
C MET A 145 -11.28 3.94 5.93
N GLU A 146 -12.19 3.43 6.76
CA GLU A 146 -12.48 4.04 8.06
C GLU A 146 -11.26 4.03 8.98
N GLY A 147 -10.54 2.91 9.04
CA GLY A 147 -9.28 2.78 9.76
C GLY A 147 -8.24 3.81 9.31
N MET A 148 -8.06 4.01 8.01
CA MET A 148 -7.16 5.03 7.45
C MET A 148 -7.60 6.45 7.83
N ASN A 149 -8.91 6.74 7.79
CA ASN A 149 -9.41 8.06 8.20
C ASN A 149 -9.15 8.32 9.68
N ASN A 150 -9.38 7.33 10.54
CA ASN A 150 -9.13 7.43 11.99
C ASN A 150 -7.62 7.59 12.28
N PHE A 151 -6.77 6.86 11.59
CA PHE A 151 -5.33 7.02 11.66
C PHE A 151 -4.90 8.44 11.26
N ALA A 152 -5.41 8.95 10.13
CA ALA A 152 -5.11 10.31 9.67
C ALA A 152 -5.56 11.37 10.68
N GLN A 153 -6.69 11.19 11.36
CA GLN A 153 -7.12 12.10 12.43
C GLN A 153 -6.15 12.08 13.62
N THR A 154 -5.67 10.90 14.02
CA THR A 154 -4.67 10.78 15.09
C THR A 154 -3.38 11.51 14.71
N VAL A 155 -2.88 11.31 13.48
CA VAL A 155 -1.70 12.01 12.95
C VAL A 155 -1.85 13.53 12.99
N ARG A 156 -3.03 14.05 12.63
CA ARG A 156 -3.34 15.49 12.67
C ARG A 156 -3.34 16.03 14.09
N GLN A 157 -3.86 15.28 15.05
CA GLN A 157 -3.90 15.66 16.47
C GLN A 157 -2.52 15.69 17.12
N ASP A 158 -1.60 14.84 16.67
CA ASP A 158 -0.21 14.79 17.14
C ASP A 158 0.67 15.93 16.58
N GLU A 159 0.10 16.92 15.90
CA GLU A 159 0.79 18.09 15.33
C GLU A 159 2.01 17.73 14.44
N GLY A 160 1.97 16.56 13.81
CA GLY A 160 3.02 16.16 12.86
C GLY A 160 4.36 15.84 13.51
N LYS A 161 4.38 15.29 14.71
CA LYS A 161 5.59 14.64 15.23
C LYS A 161 6.04 13.62 14.19
N ASN A 162 7.32 13.75 13.78
CA ASN A 162 7.95 12.87 12.78
C ASN A 162 8.16 11.46 13.36
N GLU A 163 7.09 10.78 13.72
CA GLU A 163 7.14 9.40 14.18
C GLU A 163 6.88 8.44 13.01
N ASP A 164 7.50 7.28 13.08
CA ASP A 164 7.21 6.21 12.13
C ASP A 164 5.70 5.88 12.20
N PRO A 165 4.95 5.93 11.09
CA PRO A 165 3.53 5.57 11.06
C PRO A 165 3.19 4.23 11.72
N LEU A 166 4.13 3.28 11.72
CA LEU A 166 3.97 2.00 12.42
C LEU A 166 3.99 2.12 13.95
N SER A 167 4.44 3.25 14.51
CA SER A 167 4.42 3.48 15.97
C SER A 167 3.03 3.76 16.50
N TYR A 168 2.10 4.18 15.66
CA TYR A 168 0.72 4.43 16.03
C TYR A 168 -0.04 3.13 16.29
N THR A 169 -0.72 3.04 17.42
CA THR A 169 -1.49 1.83 17.82
C THR A 169 -2.66 1.55 16.89
N ASN A 170 -3.17 2.57 16.20
CA ASN A 170 -4.26 2.47 15.25
C ASN A 170 -3.80 2.48 13.78
N PHE A 171 -2.53 2.11 13.51
CA PHE A 171 -2.08 1.92 12.12
C PHE A 171 -2.97 0.89 11.41
N PRO A 172 -3.58 1.23 10.28
CA PRO A 172 -4.57 0.38 9.62
C PRO A 172 -3.89 -0.69 8.75
N VAL A 173 -3.56 -1.82 9.35
CA VAL A 173 -3.05 -2.98 8.61
C VAL A 173 -4.09 -3.50 7.62
N ILE A 174 -3.63 -4.00 6.48
CA ILE A 174 -4.47 -4.69 5.51
C ILE A 174 -4.61 -6.15 5.95
N LEU A 175 -5.85 -6.54 6.26
CA LEU A 175 -6.21 -7.92 6.57
C LEU A 175 -7.08 -8.46 5.43
N LEU A 176 -6.59 -9.50 4.75
CA LEU A 176 -7.30 -10.13 3.65
C LEU A 176 -8.09 -11.34 4.16
N GLU A 177 -9.33 -11.45 3.70
CA GLU A 177 -10.22 -12.57 4.00
C GLU A 177 -10.37 -13.46 2.77
N THR A 178 -10.02 -14.73 2.92
CA THR A 178 -10.38 -15.78 1.96
C THR A 178 -11.77 -16.27 2.30
N HIS A 179 -12.70 -16.16 1.38
CA HIS A 179 -14.03 -16.75 1.48
C HIS A 179 -14.00 -18.24 1.14
#